data_d131614e27baa4d444cf0cde7fc03616
#
_entry.id   d131614e27baa4d444cf0cde7fc03616
#
_cell.length_a   1.000
_cell.length_b   1.000
_cell.length_c   1.000
_cell.angle_alpha   90.00
_cell.angle_beta   90.00
_cell.angle_gamma   90.00
#
_symmetry.space_group_name_H-M   'P 1'
#
loop_
_entity.id
_entity.type
_entity.pdbx_description
1 polymer ?
#
loop_
_entity_poly.entity_id
_entity_poly.type
_entity_poly.pdbx_seq_one_letter_code
_entity_poly.pdbx_strand_id
1 'polypeptide(L)'
;QHLWRDGGRRVVVVEGEIDALSTSQAMDNKWPVVSVPNGAGAAKKYVAQAIDWLDRYEQVVFCFDMDDVGRKGAAECAALLTPGKAHIAELPLKDANDMLVANRSKELVQCLFDAREYRPDGIVNGKELWDVIADKQHSKSIPYPYAGLNELTLGLRQGELVTVCAGSGIGKSLFCREIAHHILGLNEKVGYIALEESVRRTALGIMGIHINKPIHLEEDDTSEEVLRPAFEETVGNGNFYTYDHFGSMDSDNLLGKIKYLVKGYDCKWIFLDH
;
A
#
# COMPACT_ATOMS: atom_id res chain seq x y z
N GLN A 1 22.17 28.38 3.87
CA GLN A 1 22.33 27.89 5.23
C GLN A 1 23.10 28.89 6.09
N HIS A 2 24.28 29.36 5.69
CA HIS A 2 25.11 30.30 6.47
C HIS A 2 24.47 31.67 6.72
N LEU A 3 23.45 32.06 5.98
CA LEU A 3 22.73 33.32 6.16
C LEU A 3 21.68 33.27 7.26
N TRP A 4 21.32 32.07 7.73
CA TRP A 4 20.24 31.89 8.68
C TRP A 4 20.75 31.49 10.07
N ARG A 5 19.93 31.80 11.07
CA ARG A 5 20.23 31.42 12.47
C ARG A 5 20.28 29.90 12.57
N ASP A 6 21.06 29.44 13.51
CA ASP A 6 21.24 28.01 13.79
C ASP A 6 20.08 27.51 14.68
N GLY A 7 18.94 27.24 14.04
CA GLY A 7 17.71 26.82 14.67
C GLY A 7 16.63 27.91 14.77
N GLY A 8 15.44 27.53 15.14
CA GLY A 8 14.29 28.41 15.26
C GLY A 8 12.95 27.71 15.11
N ARG A 9 11.90 28.51 14.97
CA ARG A 9 10.53 27.93 14.87
C ARG A 9 10.29 27.19 13.57
N ARG A 10 10.76 27.73 12.42
CA ARG A 10 10.46 27.14 11.11
C ARG A 10 11.58 27.42 10.12
N VAL A 11 11.86 26.45 9.26
CA VAL A 11 12.65 26.58 8.05
C VAL A 11 11.88 25.99 6.86
N VAL A 12 11.97 26.63 5.70
CA VAL A 12 11.39 26.12 4.45
C VAL A 12 12.50 25.55 3.57
N VAL A 13 12.31 24.34 3.09
CA VAL A 13 13.22 23.66 2.16
C VAL A 13 12.49 23.52 0.82
N VAL A 14 13.05 24.11 -0.22
CA VAL A 14 12.51 24.08 -1.60
C VAL A 14 13.43 23.31 -2.53
N GLU A 15 12.94 22.99 -3.73
CA GLU A 15 13.70 22.18 -4.69
C GLU A 15 14.80 22.97 -5.40
N GLY A 16 14.50 24.16 -5.90
CA GLY A 16 15.40 24.98 -6.68
C GLY A 16 15.85 26.28 -6.01
N GLU A 17 16.97 26.83 -6.48
CA GLU A 17 17.49 28.12 -5.98
C GLU A 17 16.54 29.28 -6.30
N ILE A 18 15.88 29.25 -7.47
CA ILE A 18 14.89 30.26 -7.85
C ILE A 18 13.68 30.21 -6.93
N ASP A 19 13.22 29.00 -6.59
CA ASP A 19 12.13 28.82 -5.62
C ASP A 19 12.49 29.31 -4.23
N ALA A 20 13.75 29.14 -3.82
CA ALA A 20 14.24 29.68 -2.55
C ALA A 20 14.20 31.21 -2.53
N LEU A 21 14.61 31.85 -3.63
CA LEU A 21 14.54 33.30 -3.75
C LEU A 21 13.09 33.81 -3.79
N SER A 22 12.23 33.13 -4.57
CA SER A 22 10.81 33.47 -4.71
C SER A 22 10.06 33.32 -3.38
N THR A 23 10.30 32.21 -2.69
CA THR A 23 9.74 31.95 -1.35
C THR A 23 10.24 32.96 -0.33
N SER A 24 11.55 33.24 -0.31
CA SER A 24 12.13 34.23 0.60
C SER A 24 11.55 35.63 0.35
N GLN A 25 11.42 36.04 -0.92
CA GLN A 25 10.80 37.31 -1.29
C GLN A 25 9.32 37.37 -0.83
N ALA A 26 8.55 36.31 -1.06
CA ALA A 26 7.15 36.23 -0.62
C ALA A 26 7.00 36.35 0.91
N MET A 27 8.03 35.93 1.66
CA MET A 27 8.10 35.97 3.12
C MET A 27 8.87 37.21 3.64
N ASP A 28 9.00 38.27 2.83
CA ASP A 28 9.70 39.53 3.14
C ASP A 28 11.18 39.34 3.55
N ASN A 29 11.82 38.26 3.10
CA ASN A 29 13.20 37.89 3.46
C ASN A 29 13.46 37.78 4.98
N LYS A 30 12.45 37.41 5.77
CA LYS A 30 12.54 37.37 7.23
C LYS A 30 12.66 35.96 7.79
N TRP A 31 12.33 34.95 7.02
CA TRP A 31 12.27 33.57 7.47
C TRP A 31 13.30 32.69 6.76
N PRO A 32 13.83 31.67 7.42
CA PRO A 32 14.79 30.76 6.82
C PRO A 32 14.17 29.97 5.65
N VAL A 33 14.77 30.15 4.47
CA VAL A 33 14.47 29.40 3.26
C VAL A 33 15.78 28.89 2.67
N VAL A 34 15.82 27.60 2.32
CA VAL A 34 16.98 26.96 1.69
C VAL A 34 16.52 26.07 0.55
N SER A 35 17.36 25.90 -0.48
CA SER A 35 17.15 24.94 -1.55
C SER A 35 17.98 23.68 -1.34
N VAL A 36 17.55 22.57 -1.96
CA VAL A 36 18.38 21.37 -2.07
C VAL A 36 19.24 21.43 -3.33
N PRO A 37 20.52 21.02 -3.29
CA PRO A 37 21.33 20.91 -4.48
C PRO A 37 20.84 19.82 -5.41
N ASN A 38 20.89 20.07 -6.74
CA ASN A 38 20.57 19.10 -7.80
C ASN A 38 19.14 18.56 -7.82
N GLY A 39 18.17 19.30 -7.29
CA GLY A 39 16.74 19.01 -7.38
C GLY A 39 16.25 17.82 -6.54
N ALA A 40 14.95 17.51 -6.68
CA ALA A 40 14.25 16.50 -5.86
C ALA A 40 14.89 15.10 -5.91
N GLY A 41 15.41 14.67 -7.06
CA GLY A 41 16.01 13.34 -7.21
C GLY A 41 17.25 13.08 -6.33
N ALA A 42 17.97 14.15 -5.96
CA ALA A 42 19.13 14.07 -5.07
C ALA A 42 18.85 14.59 -3.65
N ALA A 43 17.69 15.16 -3.41
CA ALA A 43 17.32 15.87 -2.19
C ALA A 43 17.53 15.05 -0.94
N LYS A 44 17.12 13.77 -0.94
CA LYS A 44 17.27 12.84 0.19
C LYS A 44 18.71 12.80 0.72
N LYS A 45 19.70 12.73 -0.17
CA LYS A 45 21.11 12.70 0.21
C LYS A 45 21.56 13.98 0.91
N TYR A 46 21.16 15.12 0.38
CA TYR A 46 21.57 16.42 0.93
C TYR A 46 20.82 16.77 2.22
N VAL A 47 19.55 16.41 2.32
CA VAL A 47 18.78 16.52 3.55
C VAL A 47 19.37 15.64 4.64
N ALA A 48 19.77 14.39 4.34
CA ALA A 48 20.45 13.52 5.30
C ALA A 48 21.77 14.11 5.82
N GLN A 49 22.52 14.82 4.97
CA GLN A 49 23.76 15.50 5.39
C GLN A 49 23.50 16.76 6.24
N ALA A 50 22.33 17.36 6.11
CA ALA A 50 21.95 18.57 6.83
C ALA A 50 20.99 18.31 8.01
N ILE A 51 20.76 17.04 8.36
CA ILE A 51 19.73 16.66 9.33
C ILE A 51 19.93 17.30 10.70
N ASP A 52 21.19 17.33 11.19
CA ASP A 52 21.52 17.95 12.50
C ASP A 52 21.21 19.45 12.54
N TRP A 53 21.29 20.11 11.40
CA TRP A 53 20.94 21.54 11.30
C TRP A 53 19.43 21.72 11.16
N LEU A 54 18.76 20.91 10.35
CA LEU A 54 17.31 20.95 10.16
C LEU A 54 16.56 20.59 11.44
N ASP A 55 17.04 19.62 12.20
CA ASP A 55 16.44 19.19 13.47
C ASP A 55 16.53 20.22 14.60
N ARG A 56 17.31 21.30 14.43
CA ARG A 56 17.32 22.44 15.36
C ARG A 56 16.12 23.37 15.20
N TYR A 57 15.34 23.19 14.14
CA TYR A 57 14.06 23.89 13.95
C TYR A 57 12.91 23.08 14.54
N GLU A 58 11.87 23.78 15.02
CA GLU A 58 10.66 23.13 15.50
C GLU A 58 9.87 22.52 14.35
N GLN A 59 9.87 23.19 13.18
CA GLN A 59 9.20 22.75 11.96
C GLN A 59 10.10 22.91 10.74
N VAL A 60 10.14 21.88 9.91
CA VAL A 60 10.80 21.87 8.59
C VAL A 60 9.73 21.69 7.53
N VAL A 61 9.49 22.70 6.72
CA VAL A 61 8.46 22.66 5.66
C VAL A 61 9.13 22.36 4.34
N PHE A 62 8.85 21.21 3.75
CA PHE A 62 9.24 20.86 2.39
C PHE A 62 8.21 21.43 1.40
N CYS A 63 8.66 22.28 0.50
CA CYS A 63 7.87 22.91 -0.56
C CYS A 63 8.55 22.64 -1.90
N PHE A 64 8.39 21.44 -2.43
CA PHE A 64 8.95 20.98 -3.69
C PHE A 64 7.94 21.14 -4.83
N ASP A 65 8.36 20.87 -6.06
CA ASP A 65 7.50 20.93 -7.24
C ASP A 65 6.27 20.03 -7.09
N MET A 66 5.14 20.44 -7.64
CA MET A 66 3.87 19.70 -7.55
C MET A 66 3.76 18.58 -8.59
N ASP A 67 4.89 18.12 -9.15
CA ASP A 67 4.95 16.91 -9.97
C ASP A 67 5.24 15.65 -9.13
N ASP A 68 5.20 14.47 -9.77
CA ASP A 68 5.39 13.19 -9.09
C ASP A 68 6.79 13.03 -8.47
N VAL A 69 7.81 13.63 -9.10
CA VAL A 69 9.20 13.56 -8.63
C VAL A 69 9.38 14.44 -7.40
N GLY A 70 8.87 15.68 -7.44
CA GLY A 70 8.90 16.60 -6.32
C GLY A 70 8.12 16.08 -5.11
N ARG A 71 6.89 15.59 -5.31
CA ARG A 71 6.06 14.99 -4.25
C ARG A 71 6.75 13.80 -3.58
N LYS A 72 7.31 12.89 -4.37
CA LYS A 72 8.07 11.75 -3.87
C LYS A 72 9.32 12.19 -3.12
N GLY A 73 10.08 13.13 -3.68
CA GLY A 73 11.28 13.70 -3.06
C GLY A 73 10.98 14.36 -1.71
N ALA A 74 9.89 15.14 -1.62
CA ALA A 74 9.46 15.77 -0.38
C ALA A 74 9.12 14.73 0.70
N ALA A 75 8.37 13.66 0.36
CA ALA A 75 8.03 12.59 1.27
C ALA A 75 9.27 11.81 1.75
N GLU A 76 10.21 11.48 0.84
CA GLU A 76 11.45 10.80 1.18
C GLU A 76 12.36 11.63 2.09
N CYS A 77 12.39 12.96 1.90
CA CYS A 77 13.12 13.87 2.77
C CYS A 77 12.46 14.02 4.14
N ALA A 78 11.14 14.15 4.17
CA ALA A 78 10.35 14.26 5.39
C ALA A 78 10.52 13.04 6.30
N ALA A 79 10.61 11.84 5.71
CA ALA A 79 10.83 10.60 6.45
C ALA A 79 12.19 10.50 7.18
N LEU A 80 13.15 11.36 6.86
CA LEU A 80 14.47 11.38 7.53
C LEU A 80 14.48 12.16 8.84
N LEU A 81 13.53 13.09 9.01
CA LEU A 81 13.50 13.97 10.17
C LEU A 81 12.84 13.30 11.38
N THR A 82 13.12 13.86 12.54
CA THR A 82 12.42 13.46 13.77
C THR A 82 10.90 13.56 13.56
N PRO A 83 10.12 12.52 13.92
CA PRO A 83 8.66 12.54 13.78
C PRO A 83 8.02 13.79 14.38
N GLY A 84 7.06 14.37 13.69
CA GLY A 84 6.36 15.59 14.09
C GLY A 84 7.00 16.89 13.61
N LYS A 85 8.26 16.88 13.13
CA LYS A 85 8.95 18.07 12.65
C LYS A 85 8.74 18.37 11.16
N ALA A 86 8.67 17.33 10.35
CA ALA A 86 8.50 17.48 8.91
C ALA A 86 7.07 17.84 8.54
N HIS A 87 6.92 18.84 7.68
CA HIS A 87 5.65 19.24 7.08
C HIS A 87 5.83 19.34 5.57
N ILE A 88 4.78 19.06 4.79
CA ILE A 88 4.78 19.19 3.34
C ILE A 88 3.75 20.23 2.95
N ALA A 89 4.19 21.23 2.18
CA ALA A 89 3.32 22.24 1.60
C ALA A 89 2.81 21.77 0.24
N GLU A 90 1.54 22.00 -0.05
CA GLU A 90 0.91 21.79 -1.35
C GLU A 90 0.61 23.14 -1.98
N LEU A 91 1.09 23.34 -3.21
CA LEU A 91 0.87 24.56 -3.97
C LEU A 91 -0.21 24.34 -5.04
N PRO A 92 -1.03 25.37 -5.36
CA PRO A 92 -1.99 25.31 -6.46
C PRO A 92 -1.37 25.46 -7.87
N LEU A 93 -0.10 25.87 -7.95
CA LEU A 93 0.70 25.92 -9.17
C LEU A 93 1.90 24.97 -9.04
N LYS A 94 2.68 24.85 -10.11
CA LYS A 94 3.78 23.88 -10.19
C LYS A 94 4.81 24.06 -9.07
N ASP A 95 5.27 25.30 -8.86
CA ASP A 95 6.34 25.61 -7.92
C ASP A 95 6.17 27.01 -7.30
N ALA A 96 7.06 27.39 -6.38
CA ALA A 96 7.00 28.65 -5.67
C ALA A 96 7.29 29.85 -6.57
N ASN A 97 8.12 29.70 -7.60
CA ASN A 97 8.39 30.74 -8.56
C ASN A 97 7.15 31.05 -9.42
N ASP A 98 6.45 30.02 -9.89
CA ASP A 98 5.19 30.21 -10.63
C ASP A 98 4.15 30.94 -9.79
N MET A 99 4.08 30.66 -8.47
CA MET A 99 3.20 31.39 -7.55
C MET A 99 3.56 32.89 -7.48
N LEU A 100 4.86 33.20 -7.41
CA LEU A 100 5.34 34.59 -7.36
C LEU A 100 5.05 35.33 -8.67
N VAL A 101 5.36 34.72 -9.82
CA VAL A 101 5.11 35.27 -11.16
C VAL A 101 3.61 35.51 -11.40
N ALA A 102 2.76 34.64 -10.89
CA ALA A 102 1.31 34.80 -10.93
C ALA A 102 0.75 35.84 -9.93
N ASN A 103 1.61 36.58 -9.22
CA ASN A 103 1.25 37.53 -8.16
C ASN A 103 0.43 36.91 -6.99
N ARG A 104 0.65 35.61 -6.71
CA ARG A 104 -0.03 34.85 -5.65
C ARG A 104 0.85 34.70 -4.39
N SER A 105 1.72 35.66 -4.07
CA SER A 105 2.65 35.59 -2.94
C SER A 105 1.97 35.38 -1.60
N LYS A 106 0.80 36.02 -1.37
CA LYS A 106 0.04 35.82 -0.12
C LYS A 106 -0.47 34.37 0.02
N GLU A 107 -0.89 33.78 -1.07
CA GLU A 107 -1.35 32.41 -1.11
C GLU A 107 -0.20 31.41 -0.95
N LEU A 108 0.95 31.67 -1.56
CA LEU A 108 2.18 30.90 -1.31
C LEU A 108 2.51 30.87 0.19
N VAL A 109 2.54 32.05 0.83
CA VAL A 109 2.77 32.15 2.28
C VAL A 109 1.71 31.35 3.07
N GLN A 110 0.45 31.42 2.68
CA GLN A 110 -0.62 30.66 3.33
C GLN A 110 -0.39 29.15 3.19
N CYS A 111 -0.05 28.66 2.00
CA CYS A 111 0.28 27.23 1.77
C CYS A 111 1.45 26.75 2.67
N LEU A 112 2.47 27.59 2.89
CA LEU A 112 3.58 27.26 3.78
C LEU A 112 3.16 27.22 5.25
N PHE A 113 2.19 28.04 5.66
CA PHE A 113 1.65 28.02 7.02
C PHE A 113 0.69 26.86 7.25
N ASP A 114 -0.08 26.48 6.23
CA ASP A 114 -1.04 25.37 6.24
C ASP A 114 -0.40 24.02 5.89
N ALA A 115 0.93 23.99 5.72
CA ALA A 115 1.67 22.76 5.42
C ALA A 115 1.30 21.65 6.41
N ARG A 116 0.97 20.48 5.88
CA ARG A 116 0.53 19.33 6.68
C ARG A 116 1.72 18.59 7.27
N GLU A 117 1.61 18.20 8.53
CA GLU A 117 2.58 17.31 9.15
C GLU A 117 2.74 16.04 8.33
N TYR A 118 3.99 15.72 7.97
CA TYR A 118 4.27 14.47 7.30
C TYR A 118 4.04 13.31 8.27
N ARG A 119 3.20 12.38 7.84
CA ARG A 119 2.98 11.11 8.53
C ARG A 119 3.24 9.98 7.54
N PRO A 120 3.95 8.94 7.95
CA PRO A 120 4.06 7.73 7.12
C PRO A 120 2.67 7.21 6.73
N ASP A 121 2.56 6.63 5.56
CA ASP A 121 1.32 6.05 5.06
C ASP A 121 0.66 5.14 6.13
N GLY A 122 -0.64 5.31 6.32
CA GLY A 122 -1.43 4.54 7.26
C GLY A 122 -1.55 5.13 8.67
N ILE A 123 -0.84 6.23 9.01
CA ILE A 123 -1.01 6.92 10.30
C ILE A 123 -2.01 8.07 10.14
N VAL A 124 -3.18 7.93 10.74
CA VAL A 124 -4.27 8.93 10.67
C VAL A 124 -4.59 9.45 12.08
N ASN A 125 -4.79 10.76 12.21
CA ASN A 125 -5.24 11.34 13.46
C ASN A 125 -6.74 11.05 13.67
N GLY A 126 -7.12 10.63 14.89
CA GLY A 126 -8.51 10.33 15.22
C GLY A 126 -9.49 11.49 14.93
N LYS A 127 -9.06 12.75 14.98
CA LYS A 127 -9.89 13.90 14.61
C LYS A 127 -10.28 13.94 13.12
N GLU A 128 -9.47 13.32 12.26
CA GLU A 128 -9.65 13.26 10.81
C GLU A 128 -10.49 12.05 10.36
N LEU A 129 -10.82 11.15 11.30
CA LEU A 129 -11.58 9.93 11.01
C LEU A 129 -13.07 10.16 10.76
N TRP A 130 -13.61 11.33 11.11
CA TRP A 130 -15.05 11.57 10.98
C TRP A 130 -15.56 11.39 9.54
N ASP A 131 -14.85 11.93 8.57
CA ASP A 131 -15.24 11.82 7.15
C ASP A 131 -15.18 10.38 6.65
N VAL A 132 -14.19 9.60 7.13
CA VAL A 132 -14.07 8.16 6.84
C VAL A 132 -15.22 7.37 7.49
N ILE A 133 -15.61 7.71 8.72
CA ILE A 133 -16.69 7.04 9.45
C ILE A 133 -18.06 7.41 8.88
N ALA A 134 -18.22 8.66 8.44
CA ALA A 134 -19.46 9.16 7.84
C ALA A 134 -19.70 8.57 6.43
N ASP A 135 -18.65 8.16 5.73
CA ASP A 135 -18.75 7.43 4.47
C ASP A 135 -19.17 5.97 4.73
N LYS A 136 -20.48 5.72 4.59
CA LYS A 136 -21.08 4.39 4.80
C LYS A 136 -20.82 3.43 3.63
N GLN A 137 -19.68 3.49 2.98
CA GLN A 137 -19.25 2.45 2.04
C GLN A 137 -18.98 1.14 2.80
N HIS A 138 -20.04 0.36 3.00
CA HIS A 138 -19.91 -0.98 3.53
C HIS A 138 -19.20 -1.85 2.48
N SER A 139 -18.02 -2.36 2.80
CA SER A 139 -17.40 -3.42 2.00
C SER A 139 -18.38 -4.58 1.91
N LYS A 140 -18.78 -4.93 0.66
CA LYS A 140 -19.71 -6.02 0.42
C LYS A 140 -19.10 -7.31 0.95
N SER A 141 -19.75 -7.94 1.94
CA SER A 141 -19.35 -9.26 2.42
C SER A 141 -19.86 -10.37 1.51
N ILE A 142 -19.09 -11.42 1.37
CA ILE A 142 -19.54 -12.69 0.77
C ILE A 142 -19.63 -13.76 1.86
N PRO A 143 -20.61 -14.65 1.80
CA PRO A 143 -20.77 -15.68 2.83
C PRO A 143 -19.66 -16.73 2.74
N TYR A 144 -19.27 -17.31 3.88
CA TYR A 144 -18.59 -18.60 3.91
C TYR A 144 -19.51 -19.74 3.45
N PRO A 145 -18.98 -20.86 2.98
CA PRO A 145 -19.80 -22.05 2.71
C PRO A 145 -20.39 -22.71 3.96
N TYR A 146 -20.10 -22.15 5.14
CA TYR A 146 -20.49 -22.66 6.46
C TYR A 146 -21.43 -21.71 7.19
N ALA A 147 -22.68 -22.12 7.44
CA ALA A 147 -23.69 -21.27 8.07
C ALA A 147 -23.23 -20.74 9.45
N GLY A 148 -22.67 -21.60 10.30
CA GLY A 148 -22.22 -21.21 11.64
C GLY A 148 -21.10 -20.16 11.63
N LEU A 149 -20.19 -20.17 10.63
CA LEU A 149 -19.21 -19.13 10.48
C LEU A 149 -19.84 -17.79 10.08
N ASN A 150 -20.86 -17.82 9.23
CA ASN A 150 -21.58 -16.61 8.83
C ASN A 150 -22.32 -15.96 9.99
N GLU A 151 -22.88 -16.74 10.89
CA GLU A 151 -23.52 -16.22 12.10
C GLU A 151 -22.52 -15.51 13.03
N LEU A 152 -21.30 -16.03 13.12
CA LEU A 152 -20.26 -15.49 14.01
C LEU A 152 -19.47 -14.33 13.40
N THR A 153 -19.23 -14.34 12.08
CA THR A 153 -18.29 -13.42 11.42
C THR A 153 -18.97 -12.43 10.48
N LEU A 154 -20.24 -12.67 10.12
CA LEU A 154 -20.99 -11.93 9.08
C LEU A 154 -20.36 -12.04 7.67
N GLY A 155 -19.62 -13.12 7.41
CA GLY A 155 -19.01 -13.42 6.11
C GLY A 155 -17.58 -12.90 5.95
N LEU A 156 -17.06 -13.05 4.73
CA LEU A 156 -15.73 -12.59 4.29
C LEU A 156 -15.80 -11.18 3.74
N ARG A 157 -14.86 -10.31 4.09
CA ARG A 157 -14.78 -8.93 3.60
C ARG A 157 -13.39 -8.64 3.02
N GLN A 158 -13.33 -7.83 1.99
CA GLN A 158 -12.07 -7.33 1.46
C GLN A 158 -11.38 -6.42 2.48
N GLY A 159 -10.04 -6.48 2.51
CA GLY A 159 -9.23 -5.71 3.45
C GLY A 159 -9.04 -6.37 4.82
N GLU A 160 -9.63 -7.56 5.04
CA GLU A 160 -9.43 -8.32 6.27
C GLU A 160 -8.37 -9.40 6.10
N LEU A 161 -7.62 -9.65 7.16
CA LEU A 161 -6.72 -10.79 7.29
C LEU A 161 -7.38 -11.84 8.19
N VAL A 162 -7.69 -13.01 7.62
CA VAL A 162 -8.24 -14.14 8.36
C VAL A 162 -7.14 -15.18 8.56
N THR A 163 -6.84 -15.51 9.81
CA THR A 163 -5.85 -16.53 10.16
C THR A 163 -6.54 -17.81 10.63
N VAL A 164 -6.24 -18.93 9.95
CA VAL A 164 -6.75 -20.25 10.29
C VAL A 164 -5.66 -21.05 11.02
N CYS A 165 -5.87 -21.33 12.30
CA CYS A 165 -4.95 -22.09 13.12
C CYS A 165 -5.54 -23.43 13.51
N ALA A 166 -4.79 -24.52 13.29
CA ALA A 166 -5.15 -25.86 13.75
C ALA A 166 -3.89 -26.74 13.83
N GLY A 167 -3.98 -27.84 14.56
CA GLY A 167 -2.91 -28.84 14.58
C GLY A 167 -2.60 -29.44 13.21
N SER A 168 -1.46 -30.10 13.08
CA SER A 168 -1.11 -30.80 11.83
C SER A 168 -2.13 -31.90 11.53
N GLY A 169 -2.49 -32.09 10.25
CA GLY A 169 -3.39 -33.14 9.79
C GLY A 169 -4.89 -32.90 10.05
N ILE A 170 -5.30 -31.80 10.68
CA ILE A 170 -6.71 -31.53 11.02
C ILE A 170 -7.53 -31.03 9.82
N GLY A 171 -6.88 -30.64 8.71
CA GLY A 171 -7.58 -30.23 7.48
C GLY A 171 -7.54 -28.73 7.20
N LYS A 172 -6.54 -27.97 7.66
CA LYS A 172 -6.37 -26.54 7.32
C LYS A 172 -6.42 -26.28 5.81
N SER A 173 -5.61 -27.01 5.06
CA SER A 173 -5.54 -26.85 3.59
C SER A 173 -6.87 -27.23 2.92
N LEU A 174 -7.58 -28.25 3.42
CA LEU A 174 -8.91 -28.60 2.94
C LEU A 174 -9.91 -27.46 3.16
N PHE A 175 -9.92 -26.89 4.36
CA PHE A 175 -10.76 -25.74 4.71
C PHE A 175 -10.50 -24.54 3.79
N CYS A 176 -9.21 -24.21 3.55
CA CYS A 176 -8.83 -23.13 2.63
C CYS A 176 -9.30 -23.42 1.19
N ARG A 177 -9.18 -24.67 0.72
CA ARG A 177 -9.63 -25.07 -0.61
C ARG A 177 -11.15 -25.02 -0.76
N GLU A 178 -11.90 -25.39 0.27
CA GLU A 178 -13.37 -25.29 0.27
C GLU A 178 -13.83 -23.85 0.17
N ILE A 179 -13.19 -22.92 0.91
CA ILE A 179 -13.49 -21.49 0.78
C ILE A 179 -13.08 -20.98 -0.61
N ALA A 180 -11.90 -21.36 -1.12
CA ALA A 180 -11.47 -20.97 -2.47
C ALA A 180 -12.42 -21.48 -3.55
N HIS A 181 -12.85 -22.74 -3.49
CA HIS A 181 -13.85 -23.32 -4.37
C HIS A 181 -15.19 -22.54 -4.33
N HIS A 182 -15.66 -22.22 -3.13
CA HIS A 182 -16.88 -21.43 -2.95
C HIS A 182 -16.76 -20.04 -3.60
N ILE A 183 -15.65 -19.34 -3.39
CA ILE A 183 -15.38 -18.02 -3.96
C ILE A 183 -15.29 -18.07 -5.50
N LEU A 184 -14.65 -19.10 -6.06
CA LEU A 184 -14.62 -19.33 -7.52
C LEU A 184 -16.02 -19.56 -8.08
N GLY A 185 -16.89 -20.29 -7.35
CA GLY A 185 -18.29 -20.48 -7.70
C GLY A 185 -19.13 -19.18 -7.68
N LEU A 186 -18.68 -18.16 -6.97
CA LEU A 186 -19.25 -16.80 -6.99
C LEU A 186 -18.68 -15.94 -8.14
N ASN A 187 -17.86 -16.53 -9.03
CA ASN A 187 -17.18 -15.85 -10.13
C ASN A 187 -16.20 -14.74 -9.68
N GLU A 188 -15.63 -14.88 -8.50
CA GLU A 188 -14.62 -13.98 -7.96
C GLU A 188 -13.20 -14.51 -8.22
N LYS A 189 -12.21 -13.61 -8.34
CA LYS A 189 -10.83 -13.99 -8.61
C LYS A 189 -10.08 -14.35 -7.34
N VAL A 190 -9.44 -15.52 -7.37
CA VAL A 190 -8.68 -16.11 -6.28
C VAL A 190 -7.20 -16.24 -6.65
N GLY A 191 -6.33 -15.75 -5.80
CA GLY A 191 -4.89 -16.06 -5.81
C GLY A 191 -4.57 -17.07 -4.71
N TYR A 192 -4.00 -18.22 -5.07
CA TYR A 192 -3.67 -19.28 -4.12
C TYR A 192 -2.17 -19.58 -4.13
N ILE A 193 -1.53 -19.44 -2.99
CA ILE A 193 -0.11 -19.70 -2.76
C ILE A 193 0.00 -20.84 -1.76
N ALA A 194 0.35 -22.04 -2.25
CA ALA A 194 0.64 -23.20 -1.42
C ALA A 194 2.17 -23.38 -1.36
N LEU A 195 2.74 -23.32 -0.15
CA LEU A 195 4.19 -23.43 0.04
C LEU A 195 4.65 -24.88 0.31
N GLU A 196 3.74 -25.74 0.77
CA GLU A 196 4.07 -27.13 1.12
C GLU A 196 3.60 -28.17 0.10
N GLU A 197 2.92 -27.75 -0.96
CA GLU A 197 2.42 -28.68 -1.97
C GLU A 197 2.57 -28.17 -3.41
N SER A 198 2.53 -29.09 -4.37
CA SER A 198 2.61 -28.75 -5.80
C SER A 198 1.31 -28.10 -6.30
N VAL A 199 1.42 -27.27 -7.34
CA VAL A 199 0.28 -26.66 -8.05
C VAL A 199 -0.74 -27.72 -8.49
N ARG A 200 -0.25 -28.89 -8.98
CA ARG A 200 -1.09 -30.01 -9.37
C ARG A 200 -1.95 -30.51 -8.20
N ARG A 201 -1.35 -30.67 -7.02
CA ARG A 201 -2.07 -31.18 -5.84
C ARG A 201 -3.10 -30.18 -5.34
N THR A 202 -2.77 -28.90 -5.33
CA THR A 202 -3.72 -27.82 -5.01
C THR A 202 -4.91 -27.81 -5.97
N ALA A 203 -4.65 -27.85 -7.30
CA ALA A 203 -5.68 -27.86 -8.32
C ALA A 203 -6.59 -29.09 -8.18
N LEU A 204 -6.02 -30.30 -8.08
CA LEU A 204 -6.80 -31.52 -7.86
C LEU A 204 -7.59 -31.49 -6.54
N GLY A 205 -7.06 -30.85 -5.50
CA GLY A 205 -7.77 -30.68 -4.23
C GLY A 205 -9.04 -29.84 -4.38
N ILE A 206 -8.97 -28.72 -5.13
CA ILE A 206 -10.13 -27.87 -5.42
C ILE A 206 -11.14 -28.57 -6.34
N MET A 207 -10.66 -29.22 -7.42
CA MET A 207 -11.50 -30.01 -8.32
C MET A 207 -12.18 -31.17 -7.58
N GLY A 208 -11.46 -31.82 -6.64
CA GLY A 208 -11.98 -32.90 -5.82
C GLY A 208 -13.14 -32.49 -4.93
N ILE A 209 -13.11 -31.25 -4.40
CA ILE A 209 -14.26 -30.68 -3.67
C ILE A 209 -15.46 -30.53 -4.60
N HIS A 210 -15.26 -30.05 -5.82
CA HIS A 210 -16.32 -29.87 -6.81
C HIS A 210 -17.04 -31.17 -7.15
N ILE A 211 -16.30 -32.27 -7.38
CA ILE A 211 -16.87 -33.60 -7.71
C ILE A 211 -17.11 -34.47 -6.47
N ASN A 212 -16.87 -33.93 -5.26
CA ASN A 212 -17.01 -34.68 -3.99
C ASN A 212 -16.20 -35.99 -3.95
N LYS A 213 -14.97 -35.95 -4.49
CA LYS A 213 -14.05 -37.10 -4.52
C LYS A 213 -12.61 -36.62 -4.21
N PRO A 214 -11.83 -37.32 -3.35
CA PRO A 214 -10.47 -36.88 -2.98
C PRO A 214 -9.42 -37.26 -4.04
N ILE A 215 -9.58 -36.76 -5.28
CA ILE A 215 -8.72 -37.06 -6.46
C ILE A 215 -7.28 -36.55 -6.35
N HIS A 216 -6.93 -35.81 -5.31
CA HIS A 216 -5.57 -35.33 -5.02
C HIS A 216 -4.73 -36.38 -4.27
N LEU A 217 -5.35 -37.50 -3.81
CA LEU A 217 -4.65 -38.61 -3.21
C LEU A 217 -4.06 -39.51 -4.30
N GLU A 218 -2.98 -40.20 -3.96
CA GLU A 218 -2.34 -41.19 -4.85
C GLU A 218 -3.33 -42.35 -5.08
N GLU A 219 -3.28 -42.98 -6.28
CA GLU A 219 -4.13 -44.10 -6.71
C GLU A 219 -5.55 -43.70 -7.22
N ASP A 220 -5.79 -42.43 -7.54
CA ASP A 220 -7.08 -42.07 -8.14
C ASP A 220 -7.12 -42.37 -9.66
N ASP A 221 -8.11 -43.14 -10.06
CA ASP A 221 -8.39 -43.59 -11.46
C ASP A 221 -9.50 -42.78 -12.13
N THR A 222 -9.83 -41.59 -11.63
CA THR A 222 -10.88 -40.74 -12.20
C THR A 222 -10.59 -40.43 -13.67
N SER A 223 -11.53 -40.76 -14.55
CA SER A 223 -11.39 -40.60 -15.99
C SER A 223 -11.31 -39.13 -16.41
N GLU A 224 -10.64 -38.85 -17.52
CA GLU A 224 -10.56 -37.52 -18.11
C GLU A 224 -11.93 -36.92 -18.40
N GLU A 225 -12.93 -37.72 -18.71
CA GLU A 225 -14.31 -37.30 -18.95
C GLU A 225 -14.95 -36.63 -17.73
N VAL A 226 -14.51 -36.99 -16.50
CA VAL A 226 -14.95 -36.37 -15.25
C VAL A 226 -14.03 -35.20 -14.86
N LEU A 227 -12.72 -35.37 -15.08
CA LEU A 227 -11.74 -34.35 -14.69
C LEU A 227 -11.84 -33.08 -15.53
N ARG A 228 -12.12 -33.21 -16.84
CA ARG A 228 -12.12 -32.07 -17.76
C ARG A 228 -13.22 -31.05 -17.43
N PRO A 229 -14.49 -31.46 -17.25
CA PRO A 229 -15.54 -30.53 -16.81
C PRO A 229 -15.22 -29.91 -15.44
N ALA A 230 -14.79 -30.72 -14.47
CA ALA A 230 -14.42 -30.21 -13.14
C ALA A 230 -13.32 -29.14 -13.20
N PHE A 231 -12.33 -29.33 -14.07
CA PHE A 231 -11.30 -28.34 -14.33
C PHE A 231 -11.88 -27.04 -14.91
N GLU A 232 -12.70 -27.14 -15.97
CA GLU A 232 -13.29 -25.98 -16.65
C GLU A 232 -14.24 -25.18 -15.73
N GLU A 233 -14.94 -25.85 -14.84
CA GLU A 233 -15.87 -25.21 -13.89
C GLU A 233 -15.19 -24.64 -12.62
N THR A 234 -13.94 -25.02 -12.35
CA THR A 234 -13.21 -24.60 -11.15
C THR A 234 -11.93 -23.81 -11.49
N VAL A 235 -10.78 -24.48 -11.44
CA VAL A 235 -9.47 -23.84 -11.60
C VAL A 235 -9.18 -23.35 -13.03
N GLY A 236 -9.87 -23.91 -14.02
CA GLY A 236 -9.78 -23.54 -15.44
C GLY A 236 -10.74 -22.43 -15.88
N ASN A 237 -11.58 -21.91 -14.99
CA ASN A 237 -12.61 -20.92 -15.34
C ASN A 237 -12.07 -19.49 -15.59
N GLY A 238 -10.75 -19.28 -15.48
CA GLY A 238 -10.09 -18.00 -15.69
C GLY A 238 -10.02 -17.09 -14.45
N ASN A 239 -10.55 -17.52 -13.31
CA ASN A 239 -10.53 -16.76 -12.06
C ASN A 239 -9.58 -17.33 -10.99
N PHE A 240 -8.90 -18.44 -11.28
CA PHE A 240 -7.93 -19.05 -10.37
C PHE A 240 -6.51 -18.77 -10.83
N TYR A 241 -5.70 -18.21 -9.91
CA TYR A 241 -4.30 -17.92 -10.13
C TYR A 241 -3.48 -18.55 -9.00
N THR A 242 -2.42 -19.26 -9.34
CA THR A 242 -1.56 -19.90 -8.35
C THR A 242 -0.09 -19.62 -8.64
N TYR A 243 0.72 -19.63 -7.59
CA TYR A 243 2.16 -19.48 -7.69
C TYR A 243 2.84 -20.86 -7.65
N ASP A 244 3.57 -21.19 -8.71
CA ASP A 244 4.33 -22.44 -8.79
C ASP A 244 5.65 -22.31 -8.04
N HIS A 245 5.64 -22.66 -6.78
CA HIS A 245 6.82 -22.69 -5.94
C HIS A 245 6.69 -23.78 -4.87
N PHE A 246 7.78 -24.48 -4.64
CA PHE A 246 7.86 -25.47 -3.59
C PHE A 246 9.04 -25.15 -2.66
N GLY A 247 8.75 -24.93 -1.37
CA GLY A 247 9.74 -24.63 -0.34
C GLY A 247 9.55 -23.27 0.35
N SER A 248 10.50 -22.91 1.21
CA SER A 248 10.48 -21.63 1.93
C SER A 248 10.81 -20.46 1.02
N MET A 249 10.17 -19.34 1.27
CA MET A 249 10.37 -18.08 0.56
C MET A 249 10.63 -16.96 1.57
N ASP A 250 11.51 -16.02 1.23
CA ASP A 250 11.65 -14.81 2.05
C ASP A 250 10.40 -13.92 1.95
N SER A 251 10.16 -13.13 2.99
CA SER A 251 8.95 -12.32 3.13
C SER A 251 8.78 -11.27 2.03
N ASP A 252 9.86 -10.66 1.57
CA ASP A 252 9.80 -9.59 0.58
C ASP A 252 9.40 -10.14 -0.80
N ASN A 253 9.92 -11.32 -1.15
CA ASN A 253 9.57 -12.01 -2.37
C ASN A 253 8.10 -12.48 -2.34
N LEU A 254 7.62 -13.01 -1.20
CA LEU A 254 6.23 -13.41 -1.01
C LEU A 254 5.28 -12.22 -1.17
N LEU A 255 5.55 -11.10 -0.50
CA LEU A 255 4.76 -9.88 -0.61
C LEU A 255 4.75 -9.33 -2.05
N GLY A 256 5.87 -9.43 -2.76
CA GLY A 256 5.94 -9.08 -4.19
C GLY A 256 5.00 -9.92 -5.05
N LYS A 257 4.89 -11.24 -4.80
CA LYS A 257 3.95 -12.14 -5.52
C LYS A 257 2.49 -11.83 -5.18
N ILE A 258 2.17 -11.63 -3.90
CA ILE A 258 0.83 -11.21 -3.47
C ILE A 258 0.45 -9.90 -4.15
N LYS A 259 1.34 -8.90 -4.15
CA LYS A 259 1.12 -7.61 -4.82
C LYS A 259 0.84 -7.78 -6.32
N TYR A 260 1.55 -8.69 -6.99
CA TYR A 260 1.33 -8.98 -8.41
C TYR A 260 -0.02 -9.65 -8.66
N LEU A 261 -0.42 -10.64 -7.85
CA LEU A 261 -1.75 -11.25 -7.93
C LEU A 261 -2.87 -10.22 -7.77
N VAL A 262 -2.73 -9.31 -6.80
CA VAL A 262 -3.74 -8.27 -6.52
C VAL A 262 -3.76 -7.19 -7.59
N LYS A 263 -2.61 -6.63 -7.97
CA LYS A 263 -2.55 -5.48 -8.89
C LYS A 263 -2.51 -5.89 -10.37
N GLY A 264 -1.87 -7.02 -10.70
CA GLY A 264 -1.71 -7.49 -12.07
C GLY A 264 -2.90 -8.31 -12.56
N TYR A 265 -3.42 -9.21 -11.72
CA TYR A 265 -4.56 -10.08 -12.07
C TYR A 265 -5.89 -9.67 -11.44
N ASP A 266 -5.89 -8.63 -10.57
CA ASP A 266 -7.08 -8.16 -9.86
C ASP A 266 -7.70 -9.23 -8.94
N CYS A 267 -6.88 -10.10 -8.34
CA CYS A 267 -7.34 -11.05 -7.35
C CYS A 267 -7.82 -10.31 -6.10
N LYS A 268 -9.06 -10.53 -5.71
CA LYS A 268 -9.65 -9.93 -4.51
C LYS A 268 -9.42 -10.78 -3.26
N TRP A 269 -9.18 -12.06 -3.44
CA TRP A 269 -9.05 -13.07 -2.39
C TRP A 269 -7.72 -13.79 -2.54
N ILE A 270 -6.90 -13.73 -1.50
CA ILE A 270 -5.58 -14.38 -1.49
C ILE A 270 -5.55 -15.43 -0.39
N PHE A 271 -5.20 -16.65 -0.77
CA PHE A 271 -4.92 -17.76 0.14
C PHE A 271 -3.42 -17.97 0.23
N LEU A 272 -2.92 -18.04 1.45
CA LEU A 272 -1.53 -18.42 1.75
C LEU A 272 -1.60 -19.65 2.66
N ASP A 273 -1.24 -20.81 2.12
CA ASP A 273 -1.27 -22.10 2.80
C ASP A 273 0.17 -22.58 3.06
N HIS A 274 0.46 -22.71 4.37
CA HIS A 274 1.80 -23.06 4.86
C HIS A 274 1.68 -24.08 6.01
#